data_7ed93ae4bd7dc4a3c860c1cbe52c189c
#
_entry.id   7ed93ae4bd7dc4a3c860c1cbe52c189c
#
_cell.length_a   1.000
_cell.length_b   1.000
_cell.length_c   1.000
_cell.angle_alpha   90.00
_cell.angle_beta   90.00
_cell.angle_gamma   90.00
#
_symmetry.space_group_name_H-M   'P 1'
#
loop_
_entity.id
_entity.type
_entity.pdbx_description
1 polymer ?
#
loop_
_entity_poly.entity_id
_entity_poly.type
_entity_poly.pdbx_seq_one_letter_code
_entity_poly.pdbx_strand_id
1 'polypeptide(L)'
;MYQFHTDHPTPNVYLDVARGSISNSKIVHKFGANFDIDQGTDPESVWTGGGVYPWASLSSAETIYCLSTDAGDTTTLTIEGLDANYDEISETVTLTGTSAVTTINTFLRVFRMTYDARNVGTITARTVSASGTVVAQIDAGYAQTLMAVYTVPAGFTAYLVALDA
;
A
#
# COMPACT_ATOMS: atom_id res chain seq x y z
N MET A 1 -13.34 -20.08 -36.40
CA MET A 1 -13.92 -18.95 -35.68
C MET A 1 -14.64 -19.51 -34.44
N TYR A 2 -14.00 -19.44 -33.27
CA TYR A 2 -14.61 -19.94 -32.02
C TYR A 2 -15.59 -18.88 -31.51
N GLN A 3 -16.89 -19.18 -31.54
CA GLN A 3 -17.89 -18.38 -30.82
C GLN A 3 -17.81 -18.73 -29.34
N PHE A 4 -17.39 -17.77 -28.53
CA PHE A 4 -17.58 -17.89 -27.09
C PHE A 4 -19.07 -17.67 -26.79
N HIS A 5 -19.73 -18.70 -26.31
CA HIS A 5 -21.08 -18.58 -25.78
C HIS A 5 -21.06 -17.70 -24.53
N THR A 6 -21.80 -16.62 -24.57
CA THR A 6 -21.98 -15.68 -23.46
C THR A 6 -23.06 -16.11 -22.47
N ASP A 7 -23.56 -17.32 -22.57
CA ASP A 7 -24.52 -17.89 -21.62
C ASP A 7 -23.79 -18.47 -20.41
N HIS A 8 -23.36 -17.62 -19.48
CA HIS A 8 -22.98 -18.06 -18.16
C HIS A 8 -24.21 -18.02 -17.26
N PRO A 9 -24.68 -19.18 -16.75
CA PRO A 9 -25.87 -19.25 -15.89
C PRO A 9 -25.66 -18.60 -14.50
N THR A 10 -24.44 -18.21 -14.16
CA THR A 10 -24.11 -17.41 -12.98
C THR A 10 -23.12 -16.32 -13.36
N PRO A 11 -23.49 -15.03 -13.25
CA PRO A 11 -22.56 -13.94 -13.48
C PRO A 11 -21.37 -14.05 -12.51
N ASN A 12 -20.17 -14.17 -13.05
CA ASN A 12 -18.96 -14.08 -12.26
C ASN A 12 -18.51 -12.63 -12.20
N VAL A 13 -18.97 -11.90 -11.19
CA VAL A 13 -18.71 -10.47 -11.01
C VAL A 13 -17.20 -10.15 -11.09
N TYR A 14 -16.34 -11.00 -10.53
CA TYR A 14 -14.89 -10.80 -10.58
C TYR A 14 -14.35 -10.83 -12.02
N LEU A 15 -14.83 -11.80 -12.79
CA LEU A 15 -14.41 -11.94 -14.18
C LEU A 15 -14.94 -10.77 -15.03
N ASP A 16 -16.16 -10.31 -14.76
CA ASP A 16 -16.80 -9.22 -15.50
C ASP A 16 -16.11 -7.89 -15.20
N VAL A 17 -15.73 -7.64 -13.93
CA VAL A 17 -14.90 -6.48 -13.56
C VAL A 17 -13.52 -6.58 -14.20
N ALA A 18 -12.85 -7.74 -14.13
CA ALA A 18 -11.52 -7.93 -14.69
C ALA A 18 -11.49 -7.75 -16.22
N ARG A 19 -12.59 -8.06 -16.91
CA ARG A 19 -12.76 -7.85 -18.37
C ARG A 19 -13.18 -6.43 -18.74
N GLY A 20 -13.46 -5.57 -17.77
CA GLY A 20 -14.00 -4.23 -18.00
C GLY A 20 -15.46 -4.21 -18.45
N SER A 21 -16.21 -5.32 -18.26
CA SER A 21 -17.63 -5.40 -18.62
C SER A 21 -18.52 -4.60 -17.66
N ILE A 22 -18.02 -4.33 -16.45
CA ILE A 22 -18.67 -3.47 -15.47
C ILE A 22 -17.85 -2.17 -15.39
N SER A 23 -18.42 -1.09 -15.94
CA SER A 23 -17.76 0.22 -15.93
C SER A 23 -17.63 0.77 -14.50
N ASN A 24 -16.61 1.61 -14.28
CA ASN A 24 -16.33 2.28 -13.01
C ASN A 24 -16.15 1.32 -11.81
N SER A 25 -15.73 0.10 -12.08
CA SER A 25 -15.49 -0.92 -11.06
C SER A 25 -14.08 -1.47 -11.17
N LYS A 26 -13.43 -1.73 -10.04
CA LYS A 26 -12.13 -2.40 -9.96
C LYS A 26 -12.12 -3.38 -8.79
N ILE A 27 -11.29 -4.39 -8.90
CA ILE A 27 -11.00 -5.31 -7.79
C ILE A 27 -9.72 -4.82 -7.13
N VAL A 28 -9.77 -4.61 -5.82
CA VAL A 28 -8.60 -4.31 -5.01
C VAL A 28 -8.29 -5.54 -4.16
N HIS A 29 -7.10 -6.08 -4.33
CA HIS A 29 -6.58 -7.15 -3.51
C HIS A 29 -5.53 -6.58 -2.56
N LYS A 30 -5.76 -6.72 -1.27
CA LYS A 30 -4.82 -6.32 -0.22
C LYS A 30 -4.43 -7.55 0.59
N PHE A 31 -3.15 -7.63 0.88
CA PHE A 31 -2.60 -8.66 1.76
C PHE A 31 -1.59 -8.00 2.70
N GLY A 32 -1.43 -8.57 3.86
CA GLY A 32 -0.52 -8.08 4.88
C GLY A 32 -0.06 -9.19 5.80
N ALA A 33 0.93 -8.88 6.61
CA ALA A 33 1.38 -9.72 7.70
C ALA A 33 1.69 -8.83 8.91
N ASN A 34 1.34 -9.28 10.08
CA ASN A 34 1.85 -8.73 11.34
C ASN A 34 2.61 -9.87 12.03
N PHE A 35 3.91 -9.71 12.18
CA PHE A 35 4.78 -10.72 12.79
C PHE A 35 4.95 -10.52 14.30
N ASP A 36 4.35 -9.48 14.86
CA ASP A 36 4.50 -9.04 16.25
C ASP A 36 3.13 -8.81 16.88
N ILE A 37 2.23 -9.82 16.76
CA ILE A 37 0.92 -9.76 17.39
C ILE A 37 1.03 -10.14 18.87
N ASP A 38 0.74 -9.19 19.75
CA ASP A 38 0.79 -9.38 21.20
C ASP A 38 -0.47 -10.08 21.72
N GLN A 39 -0.27 -11.19 22.44
CA GLN A 39 -1.37 -11.90 23.06
C GLN A 39 -1.98 -11.10 24.23
N GLY A 40 -3.30 -10.88 24.21
CA GLY A 40 -4.05 -10.25 25.30
C GLY A 40 -4.04 -8.73 25.27
N THR A 41 -3.63 -8.11 24.17
CA THR A 41 -3.74 -6.68 23.90
C THR A 41 -4.96 -6.35 23.03
N ASP A 42 -5.17 -5.06 22.75
CA ASP A 42 -6.18 -4.61 21.79
C ASP A 42 -5.88 -5.15 20.38
N PRO A 43 -6.90 -5.28 19.51
CA PRO A 43 -6.71 -5.71 18.14
C PRO A 43 -5.69 -4.85 17.40
N GLU A 44 -4.77 -5.50 16.69
CA GLU A 44 -3.74 -4.85 15.87
C GLU A 44 -4.10 -4.84 14.39
N SER A 45 -3.43 -3.98 13.64
CA SER A 45 -3.56 -3.93 12.18
C SER A 45 -2.69 -4.99 11.51
N VAL A 46 -3.15 -5.55 10.38
CA VAL A 46 -2.39 -6.53 9.62
C VAL A 46 -1.41 -5.79 8.70
N TRP A 47 -0.24 -5.48 9.23
CA TRP A 47 0.85 -4.84 8.52
C TRP A 47 2.19 -5.08 9.23
N THR A 48 3.31 -5.04 8.50
CA THR A 48 4.64 -5.36 9.03
C THR A 48 5.23 -4.32 10.00
N GLY A 49 4.61 -3.14 10.10
CA GLY A 49 5.03 -2.14 11.07
C GLY A 49 4.61 -2.44 12.51
N GLY A 50 3.77 -3.46 12.74
CA GLY A 50 3.26 -3.85 14.05
C GLY A 50 2.25 -2.88 14.65
N GLY A 51 1.51 -3.34 15.67
CA GLY A 51 0.54 -2.55 16.40
C GLY A 51 -0.62 -2.00 15.55
N VAL A 52 -1.31 -1.01 16.10
CA VAL A 52 -2.41 -0.33 15.40
C VAL A 52 -1.85 0.64 14.37
N TYR A 53 -2.35 0.58 13.13
CA TYR A 53 -1.93 1.49 12.07
C TYR A 53 -2.17 2.96 12.46
N PRO A 54 -1.18 3.86 12.29
CA PRO A 54 -1.22 5.23 12.82
C PRO A 54 -2.02 6.19 11.93
N TRP A 55 -3.33 5.96 11.78
CA TRP A 55 -4.23 6.76 10.95
C TRP A 55 -4.14 8.27 11.20
N ALA A 56 -3.95 8.66 12.47
CA ALA A 56 -3.90 10.07 12.87
C ALA A 56 -2.63 10.80 12.41
N SER A 57 -1.57 10.06 12.09
CA SER A 57 -0.29 10.65 11.65
C SER A 57 -0.34 11.23 10.24
N LEU A 58 -1.38 10.91 9.47
CA LEU A 58 -1.69 11.50 8.16
C LEU A 58 -3.05 12.22 8.25
N SER A 59 -3.17 13.22 9.12
CA SER A 59 -4.37 14.04 9.27
C SER A 59 -4.52 15.09 8.16
N SER A 60 -3.42 15.43 7.49
CA SER A 60 -3.34 16.26 6.29
C SER A 60 -2.36 15.64 5.30
N ALA A 61 -2.50 15.96 4.01
CA ALA A 61 -1.55 15.48 3.02
C ALA A 61 -0.18 16.17 3.20
N GLU A 62 0.87 15.36 3.24
CA GLU A 62 2.24 15.81 3.41
C GLU A 62 3.24 15.01 2.57
N THR A 63 4.44 15.53 2.37
CA THR A 63 5.52 14.80 1.71
C THR A 63 5.98 13.63 2.59
N ILE A 64 6.33 12.52 1.95
CA ILE A 64 6.76 11.29 2.62
C ILE A 64 8.28 11.19 2.59
N TYR A 65 8.86 10.85 3.72
CA TYR A 65 10.30 10.62 3.89
C TYR A 65 10.57 9.12 3.77
N CYS A 66 11.34 8.72 2.75
CA CYS A 66 11.66 7.34 2.44
C CYS A 66 13.15 7.07 2.69
N LEU A 67 13.47 6.02 3.43
CA LEU A 67 14.83 5.59 3.70
C LEU A 67 14.88 4.09 3.99
N SER A 68 16.08 3.50 3.82
CA SER A 68 16.36 2.14 4.24
C SER A 68 17.23 2.12 5.49
N THR A 69 17.28 0.99 6.17
CA THR A 69 18.27 0.71 7.22
C THR A 69 19.62 0.22 6.67
N ASP A 70 19.70 -0.07 5.37
CA ASP A 70 20.93 -0.50 4.69
C ASP A 70 21.37 0.53 3.64
N ALA A 71 22.67 0.85 3.63
CA ALA A 71 23.25 1.84 2.72
C ALA A 71 23.27 1.36 1.25
N GLY A 72 23.16 0.07 1.00
CA GLY A 72 23.15 -0.53 -0.34
C GLY A 72 21.79 -0.44 -1.06
N ASP A 73 20.72 -0.12 -0.35
CA ASP A 73 19.39 0.04 -0.96
C ASP A 73 19.28 1.38 -1.67
N THR A 74 19.70 1.42 -2.93
CA THR A 74 19.83 2.67 -3.71
C THR A 74 19.06 2.69 -5.03
N THR A 75 18.09 1.79 -5.22
CA THR A 75 17.29 1.75 -6.44
C THR A 75 15.90 2.41 -6.25
N THR A 76 15.02 2.23 -7.20
CA THR A 76 13.72 2.90 -7.26
C THR A 76 12.73 2.31 -6.28
N LEU A 77 12.06 3.19 -5.53
CA LEU A 77 10.91 2.91 -4.68
C LEU A 77 9.68 3.60 -5.29
N THR A 78 8.64 2.83 -5.56
CA THR A 78 7.33 3.35 -5.96
C THR A 78 6.41 3.40 -4.74
N ILE A 79 5.78 4.55 -4.51
CA ILE A 79 4.82 4.80 -3.43
C ILE A 79 3.45 5.01 -4.06
N GLU A 80 2.45 4.27 -3.60
CA GLU A 80 1.05 4.40 -4.03
C GLU A 80 0.20 4.82 -2.84
N GLY A 81 -0.68 5.79 -3.07
CA GLY A 81 -1.51 6.35 -2.01
C GLY A 81 -2.63 7.23 -2.52
N LEU A 82 -3.12 8.09 -1.65
CA LEU A 82 -4.15 9.09 -1.94
C LEU A 82 -3.62 10.48 -1.62
N ASP A 83 -3.99 11.46 -2.43
CA ASP A 83 -3.74 12.87 -2.19
C ASP A 83 -4.75 13.51 -1.21
N ALA A 84 -4.70 14.83 -1.03
CA ALA A 84 -5.60 15.59 -0.16
C ALA A 84 -7.09 15.49 -0.56
N ASN A 85 -7.40 15.18 -1.81
CA ASN A 85 -8.75 15.03 -2.34
C ASN A 85 -9.25 13.58 -2.28
N TYR A 86 -8.44 12.66 -1.76
CA TYR A 86 -8.63 11.20 -1.82
C TYR A 86 -8.58 10.65 -3.25
N ASP A 87 -7.89 11.35 -4.17
CA ASP A 87 -7.60 10.84 -5.50
C ASP A 87 -6.35 9.93 -5.45
N GLU A 88 -6.36 8.86 -6.25
CA GLU A 88 -5.23 7.93 -6.32
C GLU A 88 -4.02 8.61 -6.96
N ILE A 89 -2.88 8.56 -6.27
CA ILE A 89 -1.60 9.07 -6.75
C ILE A 89 -0.50 8.02 -6.58
N SER A 90 0.51 8.12 -7.42
CA SER A 90 1.73 7.33 -7.32
C SER A 90 2.94 8.21 -7.61
N GLU A 91 4.04 7.94 -6.92
CA GLU A 91 5.32 8.60 -7.16
C GLU A 91 6.46 7.60 -7.01
N THR A 92 7.52 7.81 -7.81
CA THR A 92 8.76 7.05 -7.69
C THR A 92 9.87 7.95 -7.17
N VAL A 93 10.64 7.43 -6.20
CA VAL A 93 11.86 8.07 -5.70
C VAL A 93 13.02 7.09 -5.81
N THR A 94 14.22 7.59 -6.03
CA THR A 94 15.44 6.77 -5.94
C THR A 94 15.98 6.87 -4.52
N LEU A 95 16.05 5.75 -3.81
CA LEU A 95 16.61 5.70 -2.47
C LEU A 95 18.11 6.00 -2.47
N THR A 96 18.60 6.53 -1.38
CA THR A 96 20.02 6.81 -1.12
C THR A 96 20.53 6.04 0.12
N GLY A 97 20.00 4.84 0.31
CA GLY A 97 20.30 3.98 1.46
C GLY A 97 19.72 4.55 2.74
N THR A 98 20.58 4.81 3.72
CA THR A 98 20.18 5.29 5.05
C THR A 98 19.86 6.78 5.13
N SER A 99 20.15 7.54 4.07
CA SER A 99 19.73 8.94 3.99
C SER A 99 18.32 9.06 3.45
N ALA A 100 17.49 9.86 4.09
CA ALA A 100 16.12 10.03 3.64
C ALA A 100 16.03 10.81 2.34
N VAL A 101 15.17 10.36 1.44
CA VAL A 101 14.67 11.09 0.28
C VAL A 101 13.21 11.45 0.50
N THR A 102 12.74 12.54 -0.07
CA THR A 102 11.34 12.99 0.10
C THR A 102 10.60 12.94 -1.23
N THR A 103 9.31 12.63 -1.17
CA THR A 103 8.41 12.78 -2.31
C THR A 103 8.20 14.26 -2.65
N ILE A 104 7.86 14.54 -3.92
CA ILE A 104 7.42 15.86 -4.38
C ILE A 104 5.92 16.01 -4.12
N ASN A 105 5.16 14.96 -4.44
CA ASN A 105 3.73 14.92 -4.16
C ASN A 105 3.47 14.77 -2.66
N THR A 106 2.33 15.27 -2.22
CA THR A 106 1.84 15.11 -0.85
C THR A 106 0.82 13.98 -0.79
N PHE A 107 0.97 13.12 0.20
CA PHE A 107 0.11 11.96 0.43
C PHE A 107 -0.71 12.14 1.71
N LEU A 108 -2.03 11.98 1.60
CA LEU A 108 -2.93 11.85 2.75
C LEU A 108 -2.98 10.41 3.24
N ARG A 109 -2.73 9.44 2.35
CA ARG A 109 -2.65 8.00 2.68
C ARG A 109 -1.56 7.36 1.84
N VAL A 110 -0.82 6.46 2.47
CA VAL A 110 0.06 5.52 1.78
C VAL A 110 -0.48 4.12 2.01
N PHE A 111 -0.73 3.37 0.96
CA PHE A 111 -1.29 2.02 1.09
C PHE A 111 -0.46 0.93 0.40
N ARG A 112 0.57 1.32 -0.32
CA ARG A 112 1.51 0.38 -0.94
C ARG A 112 2.85 1.03 -1.23
N MET A 113 3.91 0.24 -1.09
CA MET A 113 5.21 0.53 -1.68
C MET A 113 5.74 -0.71 -2.38
N THR A 114 6.45 -0.51 -3.48
CA THR A 114 7.22 -1.55 -4.19
C THR A 114 8.63 -1.03 -4.46
N TYR A 115 9.61 -1.91 -4.32
CA TYR A 115 11.02 -1.62 -4.54
C TYR A 115 11.54 -2.47 -5.69
N ASP A 116 12.22 -1.87 -6.67
CA ASP A 116 12.61 -2.51 -7.94
C ASP A 116 13.76 -3.52 -7.79
N ALA A 117 14.12 -3.87 -6.58
CA ALA A 117 15.11 -4.90 -6.27
C ALA A 117 14.69 -5.66 -5.01
N ARG A 118 15.46 -6.68 -4.64
CA ARG A 118 15.37 -7.27 -3.32
C ARG A 118 16.13 -6.38 -2.34
N ASN A 119 15.41 -5.73 -1.42
CA ASN A 119 16.01 -4.87 -0.42
C ASN A 119 16.82 -5.68 0.63
N VAL A 120 17.92 -5.10 1.08
CA VAL A 120 18.78 -5.66 2.12
C VAL A 120 18.31 -5.22 3.51
N GLY A 121 18.05 -3.92 3.66
CA GLY A 121 17.51 -3.34 4.88
C GLY A 121 15.98 -3.24 4.87
N THR A 122 15.43 -2.76 5.97
CA THR A 122 14.03 -2.38 6.07
C THR A 122 13.83 -0.99 5.48
N ILE A 123 12.95 -0.86 4.48
CA ILE A 123 12.59 0.41 3.87
C ILE A 123 11.35 0.95 4.56
N THR A 124 11.38 2.22 4.98
CA THR A 124 10.25 2.87 5.65
C THR A 124 9.82 4.14 4.92
N ALA A 125 8.51 4.37 4.88
CA ALA A 125 7.89 5.64 4.56
C ALA A 125 7.43 6.31 5.86
N ARG A 126 7.81 7.57 6.06
CA ARG A 126 7.59 8.29 7.32
C ARG A 126 6.97 9.66 7.06
N THR A 127 6.19 10.13 8.02
CA THR A 127 5.58 11.46 8.03
C THR A 127 6.49 12.47 8.70
N VAL A 128 6.34 13.75 8.38
CA VAL A 128 6.98 14.91 9.04
C VAL A 128 8.50 14.98 8.88
N SER A 129 9.23 13.88 9.00
CA SER A 129 10.70 13.84 8.95
C SER A 129 11.23 12.41 8.79
N ALA A 130 12.55 12.28 8.59
CA ALA A 130 13.24 10.99 8.57
C ALA A 130 13.11 10.18 9.88
N SER A 131 12.78 10.82 10.99
CA SER A 131 12.51 10.19 12.30
C SER A 131 11.02 10.21 12.68
N GLY A 132 10.15 10.59 11.75
CA GLY A 132 8.70 10.65 11.97
C GLY A 132 8.04 9.28 12.05
N THR A 133 6.72 9.29 12.16
CA THR A 133 5.93 8.06 12.27
C THR A 133 6.01 7.24 10.99
N VAL A 134 6.26 5.94 11.11
CA VAL A 134 6.21 5.00 9.99
C VAL A 134 4.76 4.81 9.56
N VAL A 135 4.47 4.99 8.28
CA VAL A 135 3.14 4.81 7.67
C VAL A 135 3.12 3.71 6.60
N ALA A 136 4.28 3.25 6.15
CA ALA A 136 4.42 2.04 5.35
C ALA A 136 5.83 1.47 5.53
N GLN A 137 5.97 0.15 5.43
CA GLN A 137 7.22 -0.56 5.63
C GLN A 137 7.35 -1.72 4.66
N ILE A 138 8.54 -1.87 4.09
CA ILE A 138 8.98 -3.08 3.37
C ILE A 138 10.06 -3.73 4.23
N ASP A 139 9.81 -4.90 4.74
CA ASP A 139 10.80 -5.64 5.50
C ASP A 139 11.95 -6.13 4.61
N ALA A 140 13.11 -6.39 5.21
CA ALA A 140 14.28 -6.87 4.50
C ALA A 140 13.94 -8.11 3.64
N GLY A 141 14.25 -8.04 2.35
CA GLY A 141 14.09 -9.12 1.40
C GLY A 141 12.71 -9.28 0.76
N TYR A 142 11.73 -8.43 1.05
CA TYR A 142 10.36 -8.57 0.53
C TYR A 142 10.05 -7.77 -0.75
N ALA A 143 10.78 -6.70 -1.02
CA ALA A 143 10.60 -5.81 -2.17
C ALA A 143 9.21 -5.13 -2.30
N GLN A 144 8.30 -5.37 -1.37
CA GLN A 144 6.97 -4.74 -1.31
C GLN A 144 6.41 -4.73 0.12
N THR A 145 5.49 -3.80 0.36
CA THR A 145 4.75 -3.76 1.63
C THR A 145 3.86 -4.98 1.80
N LEU A 146 3.83 -5.53 3.02
CA LEU A 146 2.82 -6.49 3.47
C LEU A 146 1.87 -5.77 4.41
N MET A 147 0.92 -5.02 3.85
CA MET A 147 -0.03 -4.22 4.61
C MET A 147 -1.45 -4.34 4.04
N ALA A 148 -2.37 -4.92 4.82
CA ALA A 148 -3.79 -5.03 4.51
C ALA A 148 -4.56 -3.73 4.90
N VAL A 149 -3.91 -2.58 4.72
CA VAL A 149 -4.46 -1.25 5.00
C VAL A 149 -4.88 -0.62 3.68
N TYR A 150 -6.09 -0.08 3.63
CA TYR A 150 -6.61 0.58 2.45
C TYR A 150 -7.61 1.68 2.81
N THR A 151 -7.55 2.79 2.12
CA THR A 151 -8.56 3.86 2.17
C THR A 151 -9.25 3.92 0.82
N VAL A 152 -10.57 3.94 0.82
CA VAL A 152 -11.37 4.01 -0.42
C VAL A 152 -11.20 5.39 -1.06
N PRO A 153 -10.82 5.47 -2.35
CA PRO A 153 -10.70 6.75 -3.04
C PRO A 153 -12.03 7.50 -3.14
N ALA A 154 -11.95 8.81 -3.36
CA ALA A 154 -13.12 9.65 -3.54
C ALA A 154 -14.01 9.15 -4.69
N GLY A 155 -15.32 9.22 -4.49
CA GLY A 155 -16.31 8.81 -5.51
C GLY A 155 -16.51 7.30 -5.64
N PHE A 156 -15.80 6.46 -4.86
CA PHE A 156 -15.97 5.01 -4.86
C PHE A 156 -16.65 4.51 -3.59
N THR A 157 -17.26 3.33 -3.71
CA THR A 157 -17.76 2.54 -2.58
C THR A 157 -17.07 1.18 -2.60
N ALA A 158 -16.53 0.76 -1.48
CA ALA A 158 -15.91 -0.56 -1.35
C ALA A 158 -16.90 -1.58 -0.79
N TYR A 159 -16.83 -2.79 -1.33
CA TYR A 159 -17.53 -3.96 -0.80
C TYR A 159 -16.47 -5.01 -0.43
N LEU A 160 -16.46 -5.43 0.83
CA LEU A 160 -15.61 -6.55 1.25
C LEU A 160 -16.24 -7.85 0.75
N VAL A 161 -15.55 -8.54 -0.13
CA VAL A 161 -16.08 -9.74 -0.80
C VAL A 161 -15.48 -11.01 -0.23
N ALA A 162 -14.22 -10.97 0.19
CA ALA A 162 -13.53 -12.07 0.85
C ALA A 162 -12.54 -11.53 1.88
N LEU A 163 -12.39 -12.25 2.97
CA LEU A 163 -11.38 -12.06 3.99
C LEU A 163 -10.84 -13.45 4.36
N ASP A 164 -9.55 -13.65 4.09
CA ASP A 164 -8.83 -14.86 4.48
C ASP A 164 -7.75 -14.47 5.50
N ALA A 165 -7.68 -15.17 6.64
CA ALA A 165 -6.75 -14.91 7.74
C ALA A 165 -6.15 -16.22 8.29
#